data_f0d9a80edc0a8308bb03e4698492619a
#
_entry.id   f0d9a80edc0a8308bb03e4698492619a
#
_cell.length_a   1.000
_cell.length_b   1.000
_cell.length_c   1.000
_cell.angle_alpha   90.00
_cell.angle_beta   90.00
_cell.angle_gamma   90.00
#
_symmetry.space_group_name_H-M   'P 1'
#
loop_
_entity.id
_entity.type
_entity.pdbx_description
1 polymer ?
#
loop_
_entity_poly.entity_id
_entity_poly.type
_entity_poly.pdbx_seq_one_letter_code
_entity_poly.pdbx_strand_id
1 'polypeptide(L)'
;MDNQKEPKKEEKRNTGRVILLIIALVCLIAGLAYIGVDLYQQYTARQEDRRSQSMVTEAPSTTGESKKPTNPVNFKKLQSQNDEIYAWIQVDGTEVNYPIVQSTVDDEFYLTHSAYDKSWLASGAVFTQSQNTTTFNDSVTLVYGHNGFSE
;
A
#
# COMPACT_ATOMS: atom_id res chain seq x y z
N MET A 1 63.38 -39.40 -24.51
CA MET A 1 62.04 -39.66 -23.97
C MET A 1 61.69 -38.47 -23.12
N ASP A 2 61.06 -37.53 -23.74
CA ASP A 2 60.68 -36.29 -23.08
C ASP A 2 59.16 -36.24 -23.01
N ASN A 3 58.60 -36.34 -21.80
CA ASN A 3 57.21 -36.38 -21.58
C ASN A 3 56.74 -35.02 -21.03
N GLN A 4 56.54 -34.09 -21.94
CA GLN A 4 56.02 -32.76 -21.62
C GLN A 4 54.53 -32.83 -21.31
N LYS A 5 54.23 -32.59 -20.06
CA LYS A 5 52.88 -32.47 -19.54
C LYS A 5 52.45 -31.01 -19.58
N GLU A 6 51.74 -30.62 -20.61
CA GLU A 6 50.92 -29.43 -20.63
C GLU A 6 49.44 -29.78 -20.39
N PRO A 7 48.57 -28.88 -20.10
CA PRO A 7 48.49 -27.63 -19.34
C PRO A 7 47.26 -27.54 -18.42
N LYS A 8 47.46 -27.13 -17.21
CA LYS A 8 46.39 -26.76 -16.30
C LYS A 8 45.77 -25.34 -16.52
N LYS A 9 46.16 -24.64 -17.60
CA LYS A 9 45.80 -23.22 -17.74
C LYS A 9 44.45 -22.95 -18.39
N GLU A 10 43.89 -23.85 -19.18
CA GLU A 10 42.58 -23.69 -19.84
C GLU A 10 41.43 -24.00 -18.87
N GLU A 11 41.57 -24.98 -18.00
CA GLU A 11 40.53 -25.37 -17.03
C GLU A 11 40.23 -24.26 -16.02
N LYS A 12 41.25 -23.55 -15.52
CA LYS A 12 41.09 -22.39 -14.65
C LYS A 12 40.38 -21.20 -15.33
N ARG A 13 40.56 -21.02 -16.61
CA ARG A 13 39.96 -19.90 -17.38
C ARG A 13 38.47 -20.13 -17.63
N ASN A 14 38.07 -21.37 -17.84
CA ASN A 14 36.65 -21.74 -18.00
C ASN A 14 35.91 -21.69 -16.68
N THR A 15 36.48 -22.09 -15.58
CA THR A 15 35.90 -22.01 -14.25
C THR A 15 35.59 -20.56 -13.85
N GLY A 16 36.50 -19.63 -14.11
CA GLY A 16 36.26 -18.19 -13.82
C GLY A 16 35.11 -17.61 -14.65
N ARG A 17 34.97 -18.01 -15.92
CA ARG A 17 33.86 -17.58 -16.76
C ARG A 17 32.52 -18.15 -16.26
N VAL A 18 32.49 -19.41 -15.86
CA VAL A 18 31.29 -20.06 -15.32
C VAL A 18 30.85 -19.38 -14.02
N ILE A 19 31.78 -19.05 -13.13
CA ILE A 19 31.48 -18.32 -11.89
C ILE A 19 30.86 -16.94 -12.18
N LEU A 20 31.46 -16.19 -13.14
CA LEU A 20 30.91 -14.88 -13.54
C LEU A 20 29.51 -15.00 -14.13
N LEU A 21 29.24 -16.03 -14.94
CA LEU A 21 27.89 -16.27 -15.49
C LEU A 21 26.87 -16.60 -14.39
N ILE A 22 27.26 -17.39 -13.40
CA ILE A 22 26.40 -17.71 -12.26
C ILE A 22 26.08 -16.45 -11.46
N ILE A 23 27.10 -15.62 -11.16
CA ILE A 23 26.89 -14.35 -10.45
C ILE A 23 25.95 -13.43 -11.24
N ALA A 24 26.17 -13.29 -12.55
CA ALA A 24 25.30 -12.48 -13.40
C ALA A 24 23.85 -13.00 -13.42
N LEU A 25 23.67 -14.31 -13.46
CA LEU A 25 22.34 -14.93 -13.40
C LEU A 25 21.64 -14.67 -12.05
N VAL A 26 22.37 -14.80 -10.94
CA VAL A 26 21.84 -14.52 -9.59
C VAL A 26 21.44 -13.05 -9.46
N CYS A 27 22.28 -12.12 -9.95
CA CYS A 27 21.96 -10.69 -9.95
C CYS A 27 20.71 -10.39 -10.81
N LEU A 28 20.58 -11.04 -11.97
CA LEU A 28 19.41 -10.89 -12.83
C LEU A 28 18.12 -11.38 -12.16
N ILE A 29 18.16 -12.55 -11.53
CA ILE A 29 17.01 -13.10 -10.78
C ILE A 29 16.63 -12.17 -9.62
N ALA A 30 17.62 -11.69 -8.86
CA ALA A 30 17.38 -10.76 -7.76
C ALA A 30 16.77 -9.44 -8.25
N GLY A 31 17.25 -8.90 -9.38
CA GLY A 31 16.70 -7.70 -10.01
C GLY A 31 15.25 -7.88 -10.48
N LEU A 32 14.94 -9.02 -11.12
CA LEU A 32 13.57 -9.34 -11.54
C LEU A 32 12.64 -9.52 -10.34
N ALA A 33 13.10 -10.17 -9.28
CA ALA A 33 12.33 -10.32 -8.04
C ALA A 33 12.01 -8.96 -7.40
N TYR A 34 13.00 -8.06 -7.34
CA TYR A 34 12.82 -6.70 -6.83
C TYR A 34 11.76 -5.93 -7.63
N ILE A 35 11.85 -5.93 -8.97
CA ILE A 35 10.86 -5.29 -9.85
C ILE A 35 9.48 -5.90 -9.64
N GLY A 36 9.40 -7.23 -9.51
CA GLY A 36 8.12 -7.92 -9.28
C GLY A 36 7.44 -7.51 -7.97
N VAL A 37 8.22 -7.35 -6.90
CA VAL A 37 7.71 -6.86 -5.60
C VAL A 37 7.21 -5.41 -5.72
N ASP A 38 7.98 -4.54 -6.36
CA ASP A 38 7.61 -3.14 -6.55
C ASP A 38 6.31 -2.99 -7.37
N LEU A 39 6.19 -3.69 -8.48
CA LEU A 39 4.97 -3.72 -9.29
C LEU A 39 3.76 -4.25 -8.52
N TYR A 40 3.96 -5.29 -7.69
CA TYR A 40 2.90 -5.83 -6.84
C TYR A 40 2.41 -4.81 -5.81
N GLN A 41 3.32 -4.08 -5.16
CA GLN A 41 2.98 -3.02 -4.20
C GLN A 41 2.19 -1.89 -4.87
N GLN A 42 2.63 -1.42 -6.03
CA GLN A 42 1.90 -0.41 -6.81
C GLN A 42 0.51 -0.89 -7.23
N TYR A 43 0.39 -2.15 -7.62
CA TYR A 43 -0.91 -2.73 -7.99
C TYR A 43 -1.88 -2.78 -6.81
N THR A 44 -1.43 -3.19 -5.63
CA THR A 44 -2.27 -3.25 -4.43
C THR A 44 -2.71 -1.86 -3.95
N ALA A 45 -1.81 -0.88 -3.97
CA ALA A 45 -2.15 0.51 -3.65
C ALA A 45 -3.24 1.09 -4.58
N ARG A 46 -3.12 0.88 -5.89
CA ARG A 46 -4.15 1.32 -6.87
C ARG A 46 -5.50 0.63 -6.69
N GLN A 47 -5.52 -0.60 -6.20
CA GLN A 47 -6.77 -1.31 -5.88
C GLN A 47 -7.50 -0.66 -4.71
N GLU A 48 -6.76 -0.22 -3.70
CA GLU A 48 -7.29 0.47 -2.53
C GLU A 48 -7.91 1.82 -2.91
N ASP A 49 -7.23 2.60 -3.76
CA ASP A 49 -7.74 3.88 -4.28
C ASP A 49 -9.07 3.70 -5.04
N ARG A 50 -9.14 2.70 -5.90
CA ARG A 50 -10.38 2.38 -6.64
C ARG A 50 -11.50 1.95 -5.70
N ARG A 51 -11.18 1.23 -4.64
CA ARG A 51 -12.13 0.82 -3.59
C ARG A 51 -12.71 2.05 -2.90
N SER A 52 -11.84 2.97 -2.48
CA SER A 52 -12.25 4.23 -1.84
C SER A 52 -13.21 5.02 -2.73
N GLN A 53 -12.86 5.24 -3.98
CA GLN A 53 -13.70 5.96 -4.92
C GLN A 53 -15.07 5.30 -5.15
N SER A 54 -15.15 3.97 -5.14
CA SER A 54 -16.41 3.24 -5.34
C SER A 54 -17.35 3.27 -4.13
N MET A 55 -16.86 3.67 -2.96
CA MET A 55 -17.66 3.73 -1.72
C MET A 55 -18.37 5.07 -1.51
N VAL A 56 -17.97 6.09 -2.26
CA VAL A 56 -18.64 7.39 -2.27
C VAL A 56 -19.73 7.34 -3.34
N THR A 57 -20.98 7.40 -2.91
CA THR A 57 -22.10 7.61 -3.82
C THR A 57 -22.06 9.08 -4.25
N GLU A 58 -22.09 9.38 -5.56
CA GLU A 58 -22.17 10.76 -6.05
C GLU A 58 -23.23 11.52 -5.25
N ALA A 59 -22.84 12.66 -4.67
CA ALA A 59 -23.77 13.53 -3.99
C ALA A 59 -24.92 13.85 -4.96
N PRO A 60 -26.19 13.71 -4.56
CA PRO A 60 -27.29 14.04 -5.44
C PRO A 60 -27.17 15.49 -5.87
N SER A 61 -27.02 15.69 -7.18
CA SER A 61 -27.02 17.01 -7.82
C SER A 61 -28.20 17.81 -7.27
N THR A 62 -27.93 18.97 -6.73
CA THR A 62 -28.90 19.92 -6.18
C THR A 62 -29.93 20.31 -7.22
N THR A 63 -31.03 19.60 -7.26
CA THR A 63 -32.27 20.08 -7.85
C THR A 63 -33.31 20.12 -6.74
N GLY A 64 -33.53 21.30 -6.23
CA GLY A 64 -34.53 21.83 -5.35
C GLY A 64 -35.56 20.89 -4.73
N GLU A 65 -35.19 20.17 -3.70
CA GLU A 65 -36.10 19.73 -2.64
C GLU A 65 -35.31 19.55 -1.34
N SER A 66 -35.83 20.12 -0.25
CA SER A 66 -35.26 20.07 1.09
C SER A 66 -35.26 18.63 1.63
N LYS A 67 -34.35 17.80 1.15
CA LYS A 67 -34.05 16.52 1.78
C LYS A 67 -32.92 16.69 2.80
N LYS A 68 -33.15 16.17 4.01
CA LYS A 68 -32.12 16.03 5.06
C LYS A 68 -30.81 15.57 4.42
N PRO A 69 -29.67 16.22 4.66
CA PRO A 69 -28.41 15.84 4.05
C PRO A 69 -28.11 14.37 4.36
N THR A 70 -28.09 13.56 3.33
CA THR A 70 -27.72 12.15 3.43
C THR A 70 -26.20 12.06 3.32
N ASN A 71 -25.57 11.33 4.24
CA ASN A 71 -24.15 11.07 4.16
C ASN A 71 -23.85 10.30 2.86
N PRO A 72 -22.99 10.81 1.97
CA PRO A 72 -22.66 10.14 0.70
C PRO A 72 -21.89 8.82 0.91
N VAL A 73 -21.28 8.61 2.09
CA VAL A 73 -20.50 7.44 2.43
C VAL A 73 -21.35 6.38 3.10
N ASN A 74 -21.29 5.16 2.60
CA ASN A 74 -22.03 4.02 3.18
C ASN A 74 -21.24 3.36 4.32
N PHE A 75 -21.23 3.99 5.50
CA PHE A 75 -20.52 3.47 6.68
C PHE A 75 -20.97 2.07 7.10
N LYS A 76 -22.24 1.71 6.93
CA LYS A 76 -22.72 0.37 7.27
C LYS A 76 -22.01 -0.71 6.43
N LYS A 77 -21.80 -0.45 5.14
CA LYS A 77 -21.07 -1.36 4.26
C LYS A 77 -19.58 -1.39 4.60
N LEU A 78 -18.97 -0.25 4.91
CA LEU A 78 -17.58 -0.16 5.30
C LEU A 78 -17.30 -0.92 6.59
N GLN A 79 -18.10 -0.67 7.63
CA GLN A 79 -17.94 -1.30 8.94
C GLN A 79 -18.26 -2.80 8.94
N SER A 80 -19.02 -3.29 7.94
CA SER A 80 -19.18 -4.74 7.76
C SER A 80 -17.91 -5.42 7.23
N GLN A 81 -16.98 -4.67 6.65
CA GLN A 81 -15.68 -5.17 6.20
C GLN A 81 -14.60 -4.99 7.27
N ASN A 82 -14.58 -3.81 7.89
CA ASN A 82 -13.68 -3.48 8.99
C ASN A 82 -14.40 -2.51 9.95
N ASP A 83 -14.70 -2.96 11.13
CA ASP A 83 -15.40 -2.21 12.18
C ASP A 83 -14.57 -1.06 12.78
N GLU A 84 -13.27 -1.06 12.56
CA GLU A 84 -12.35 0.02 12.93
C GLU A 84 -12.42 1.24 12.01
N ILE A 85 -13.20 1.19 10.91
CA ILE A 85 -13.51 2.36 10.10
C ILE A 85 -14.56 3.21 10.83
N TYR A 86 -14.21 4.41 11.25
CA TYR A 86 -15.12 5.26 12.00
C TYR A 86 -15.41 6.63 11.35
N ALA A 87 -14.56 7.05 10.39
CA ALA A 87 -14.70 8.34 9.74
C ALA A 87 -14.28 8.26 8.25
N TRP A 88 -14.43 9.38 7.56
CA TRP A 88 -14.04 9.56 6.18
C TRP A 88 -13.43 10.94 6.00
N ILE A 89 -12.31 11.03 5.28
CA ILE A 89 -11.67 12.28 4.93
C ILE A 89 -11.76 12.51 3.42
N GLN A 90 -12.21 13.70 3.04
CA GLN A 90 -12.15 14.20 1.69
C GLN A 90 -11.59 15.62 1.71
N VAL A 91 -10.62 15.90 0.84
CA VAL A 91 -10.02 17.22 0.71
C VAL A 91 -10.24 17.72 -0.70
N ASP A 92 -11.09 18.74 -0.85
CA ASP A 92 -11.47 19.29 -2.14
C ASP A 92 -10.25 19.83 -2.91
N GLY A 93 -10.19 19.51 -4.19
CA GLY A 93 -9.09 19.89 -5.07
C GLY A 93 -7.86 19.00 -4.96
N THR A 94 -7.95 17.89 -4.24
CA THR A 94 -6.92 16.85 -4.12
C THR A 94 -7.49 15.46 -4.40
N GLU A 95 -6.62 14.45 -4.46
CA GLU A 95 -7.03 13.03 -4.55
C GLU A 95 -7.35 12.40 -3.19
N VAL A 96 -7.27 13.18 -2.09
CA VAL A 96 -7.55 12.66 -0.74
C VAL A 96 -9.04 12.40 -0.58
N ASN A 97 -9.41 11.13 -0.57
CA ASN A 97 -10.79 10.67 -0.45
C ASN A 97 -10.81 9.22 0.11
N TYR A 98 -10.59 9.09 1.42
CA TYR A 98 -10.28 7.82 2.09
C TYR A 98 -11.04 7.62 3.39
N PRO A 99 -11.31 6.35 3.80
CA PRO A 99 -11.75 6.05 5.15
C PRO A 99 -10.65 6.39 6.17
N ILE A 100 -11.07 6.78 7.38
CA ILE A 100 -10.19 6.89 8.54
C ILE A 100 -10.47 5.72 9.47
N VAL A 101 -9.39 5.03 9.84
CA VAL A 101 -9.41 3.90 10.77
C VAL A 101 -8.68 4.20 12.07
N GLN A 102 -9.00 3.49 13.13
CA GLN A 102 -8.24 3.49 14.37
C GLN A 102 -8.12 2.07 14.88
N SER A 103 -6.87 1.57 15.00
CA SER A 103 -6.63 0.23 15.52
C SER A 103 -6.92 0.17 17.02
N THR A 104 -7.54 -0.93 17.47
CA THR A 104 -7.81 -1.21 18.87
C THR A 104 -6.66 -1.94 19.57
N VAL A 105 -5.63 -2.34 18.83
CA VAL A 105 -4.54 -3.21 19.33
C VAL A 105 -3.17 -2.53 19.25
N ASP A 106 -2.87 -1.84 18.14
CA ASP A 106 -1.57 -1.25 17.86
C ASP A 106 -1.74 0.06 17.09
N ASP A 107 -1.26 1.16 17.65
CA ASP A 107 -1.37 2.50 17.07
C ASP A 107 -0.67 2.63 15.69
N GLU A 108 0.28 1.77 15.37
CA GLU A 108 1.03 1.78 14.11
C GLU A 108 0.55 0.71 13.11
N PHE A 109 -0.46 -0.09 13.47
CA PHE A 109 -0.94 -1.19 12.64
C PHE A 109 -1.26 -0.73 11.21
N TYR A 110 -1.97 0.38 11.06
CA TYR A 110 -2.39 0.89 9.75
C TYR A 110 -1.32 1.64 8.97
N LEU A 111 -0.09 1.74 9.48
CA LEU A 111 1.06 2.17 8.66
C LEU A 111 1.34 1.21 7.50
N THR A 112 1.01 -0.06 7.66
CA THR A 112 1.32 -1.09 6.66
C THR A 112 0.15 -2.05 6.39
N HIS A 113 -1.10 -1.62 6.70
CA HIS A 113 -2.28 -2.46 6.50
C HIS A 113 -3.42 -1.68 5.86
N SER A 114 -4.21 -2.39 5.04
CA SER A 114 -5.41 -1.88 4.38
C SER A 114 -6.52 -1.51 5.37
N ALA A 115 -7.19 -0.39 5.12
CA ALA A 115 -8.37 0.02 5.88
C ALA A 115 -9.54 -0.94 5.74
N TYR A 116 -9.63 -1.72 4.66
CA TYR A 116 -10.83 -2.51 4.35
C TYR A 116 -10.79 -3.94 4.86
N ASP A 117 -9.66 -4.63 4.71
CA ASP A 117 -9.55 -6.05 5.02
C ASP A 117 -8.36 -6.39 5.94
N LYS A 118 -7.68 -5.35 6.45
CA LYS A 118 -6.51 -5.48 7.33
C LYS A 118 -5.36 -6.30 6.73
N SER A 119 -5.37 -6.51 5.40
CA SER A 119 -4.26 -7.16 4.70
C SER A 119 -3.03 -6.25 4.65
N TRP A 120 -1.86 -6.85 4.48
CA TRP A 120 -0.63 -6.07 4.35
C TRP A 120 -0.66 -5.18 3.10
N LEU A 121 -0.37 -3.91 3.28
CA LEU A 121 -0.35 -2.88 2.26
C LEU A 121 0.78 -1.90 2.56
N ALA A 122 1.80 -1.82 1.70
CA ALA A 122 2.98 -0.97 1.93
C ALA A 122 2.65 0.52 2.08
N SER A 123 1.63 1.01 1.36
CA SER A 123 1.14 2.39 1.48
C SER A 123 0.28 2.64 2.72
N GLY A 124 -0.08 1.59 3.46
CA GLY A 124 -0.93 1.71 4.63
C GLY A 124 -2.30 2.32 4.36
N ALA A 125 -2.93 2.81 5.41
CA ALA A 125 -4.22 3.50 5.36
C ALA A 125 -4.12 4.89 6.00
N VAL A 126 -5.19 5.67 5.90
CA VAL A 126 -5.35 6.91 6.68
C VAL A 126 -5.91 6.54 8.06
N PHE A 127 -5.22 6.93 9.13
CA PHE A 127 -5.57 6.48 10.48
C PHE A 127 -5.34 7.52 11.55
N THR A 128 -5.92 7.30 12.72
CA THR A 128 -5.61 8.00 13.97
C THR A 128 -5.10 7.01 15.01
N GLN A 129 -4.36 7.52 15.98
CA GLN A 129 -3.86 6.74 17.11
C GLN A 129 -4.78 6.82 18.32
N SER A 130 -4.65 5.90 19.29
CA SER A 130 -5.49 5.75 20.47
C SER A 130 -5.56 6.98 21.38
N GLN A 131 -4.63 7.92 21.26
CA GLN A 131 -4.64 9.20 21.98
C GLN A 131 -5.76 10.14 21.51
N ASN A 132 -6.35 9.92 20.36
CA ASN A 132 -7.53 10.64 19.89
C ASN A 132 -8.78 9.78 20.02
N THR A 133 -9.90 10.43 20.32
CA THR A 133 -11.20 9.75 20.34
C THR A 133 -11.75 9.59 18.93
N THR A 134 -12.52 8.54 18.68
CA THR A 134 -13.20 8.31 17.39
C THR A 134 -14.44 9.20 17.19
N THR A 135 -14.72 10.09 18.14
CA THR A 135 -15.87 11.01 18.12
C THR A 135 -15.51 12.44 17.75
N PHE A 136 -14.23 12.73 17.50
CA PHE A 136 -13.71 14.07 17.21
C PHE A 136 -14.04 15.13 18.28
N ASN A 137 -14.15 14.72 19.53
CA ASN A 137 -14.37 15.64 20.66
C ASN A 137 -13.06 16.18 21.26
N ASP A 138 -11.92 15.78 20.73
CA ASP A 138 -10.61 16.25 21.15
C ASP A 138 -10.37 17.70 20.70
N SER A 139 -9.57 18.44 21.45
CA SER A 139 -9.15 19.80 21.04
C SER A 139 -8.33 19.79 19.75
N VAL A 140 -7.59 18.69 19.49
CA VAL A 140 -6.80 18.44 18.28
C VAL A 140 -6.90 16.96 17.95
N THR A 141 -7.27 16.65 16.72
CA THR A 141 -7.20 15.29 16.18
C THR A 141 -6.06 15.18 15.18
N LEU A 142 -5.16 14.24 15.41
CA LEU A 142 -4.05 13.95 14.50
C LEU A 142 -4.44 12.80 13.57
N VAL A 143 -4.42 13.08 12.26
CA VAL A 143 -4.69 12.11 11.21
C VAL A 143 -3.39 11.82 10.47
N TYR A 144 -3.01 10.57 10.39
CA TYR A 144 -1.79 10.08 9.76
C TYR A 144 -2.11 9.40 8.42
N GLY A 145 -1.17 9.44 7.51
CA GLY A 145 -1.23 8.72 6.24
C GLY A 145 0.10 8.82 5.51
N HIS A 146 0.43 7.83 4.71
CA HIS A 146 1.58 7.91 3.84
C HIS A 146 1.34 8.93 2.73
N ASN A 147 2.35 9.72 2.41
CA ASN A 147 2.36 10.49 1.18
C ASN A 147 2.73 9.52 0.05
N GLY A 148 1.73 8.96 -0.61
CA GLY A 148 1.94 8.10 -1.77
C GLY A 148 2.66 8.88 -2.87
N PHE A 149 3.74 8.32 -3.38
CA PHE A 149 4.42 8.87 -4.56
C PHE A 149 3.48 8.72 -5.76
N SER A 150 2.66 9.74 -6.02
CA SER A 150 2.01 9.94 -7.31
C SER A 150 2.93 10.81 -8.14
N GLU A 151 3.82 10.21 -8.92
CA GLU A 151 4.37 10.80 -10.13
C GLU A 151 3.60 10.28 -11.33
#